data_37e3a7fa65113ba821d3cf8aff63b668
#
_entry.id   37e3a7fa65113ba821d3cf8aff63b668
#
_cell.length_a   1.000
_cell.length_b   1.000
_cell.length_c   1.000
_cell.angle_alpha   90.00
_cell.angle_beta   90.00
_cell.angle_gamma   90.00
#
_symmetry.space_group_name_H-M   'P 1'
#
loop_
_entity.id
_entity.type
_entity.pdbx_description
1 polymer ?
#
loop_
_entity_poly.entity_id
_entity_poly.type
_entity_poly.pdbx_seq_one_letter_code
_entity_poly.pdbx_strand_id
1 'polypeptide(L)'
;GKVCRLKKSIYGLKQAPRAWNARLMKDLKSIGYIPFMHAESIFWRYKDDIKVYLLVYVDDFLLITSAKSPKIISNLKDEIASFYTIKDLGQAEYFLGINLEHSAHSIKLSQSAYIHKILDRFNMAECKAVVSPMLSHDNLFDKRLATEKEKLLMLNVPYREAIGALMFLSVRTRPDIAVAVGTLAMHVQQPLPKHWEAVKRVLRYLRGSVDEGLVLCKVPTSEFNLRIYADADWATNSEDRLSRSGSVSQIGDSTIWWKSRKQTSIAASSCEAEYMALFESAKDAIWLRNLPCEFGFCPRPAPTTIFQDNQGSLLWPKQ
;
A
#
# COMPACT_ATOMS: atom_id res chain seq x y z
N GLY A 1 24.31 4.11 -40.48
CA GLY A 1 23.85 2.98 -39.67
C GLY A 1 22.41 2.61 -40.08
N LYS A 2 22.09 1.31 -40.04
CA LYS A 2 20.70 0.85 -40.28
C LYS A 2 19.88 1.07 -39.03
N VAL A 3 18.64 1.58 -39.17
CA VAL A 3 17.66 1.76 -38.12
C VAL A 3 16.43 0.91 -38.42
N CYS A 4 15.78 0.42 -37.35
CA CYS A 4 14.56 -0.36 -37.47
C CYS A 4 13.36 0.49 -37.02
N ARG A 5 12.28 0.53 -37.82
CA ARG A 5 11.01 1.11 -37.40
C ARG A 5 10.18 0.06 -36.68
N LEU A 6 9.86 0.33 -35.41
CA LEU A 6 8.99 -0.54 -34.64
C LEU A 6 7.54 -0.49 -35.16
N LYS A 7 6.93 -1.65 -35.35
CA LYS A 7 5.51 -1.78 -35.75
C LYS A 7 4.58 -1.82 -34.53
N LYS A 8 5.10 -2.19 -33.36
CA LYS A 8 4.39 -2.28 -32.08
C LYS A 8 5.28 -1.72 -30.97
N SER A 9 4.69 -1.24 -29.88
CA SER A 9 5.40 -0.86 -28.68
C SER A 9 6.08 -2.08 -28.05
N ILE A 10 7.27 -1.89 -27.51
CA ILE A 10 8.01 -2.89 -26.74
C ILE A 10 8.29 -2.35 -25.32
N TYR A 11 8.49 -3.26 -24.38
CA TYR A 11 8.88 -2.90 -23.02
C TYR A 11 10.14 -2.06 -22.99
N GLY A 12 10.19 -1.08 -22.07
CA GLY A 12 11.34 -0.16 -21.89
C GLY A 12 11.20 1.17 -22.65
N LEU A 13 10.28 1.31 -23.59
CA LEU A 13 10.03 2.59 -24.25
C LEU A 13 9.17 3.50 -23.37
N LYS A 14 9.48 4.80 -23.29
CA LYS A 14 8.71 5.78 -22.52
C LYS A 14 7.22 5.83 -22.88
N GLN A 15 6.87 5.65 -24.15
CA GLN A 15 5.50 5.69 -24.66
C GLN A 15 4.75 4.35 -24.55
N ALA A 16 5.43 3.23 -24.25
CA ALA A 16 4.80 1.91 -24.23
C ALA A 16 3.65 1.78 -23.22
N PRO A 17 3.77 2.26 -21.97
CA PRO A 17 2.65 2.21 -21.01
C PRO A 17 1.41 2.97 -21.50
N ARG A 18 1.61 4.15 -22.10
CA ARG A 18 0.51 4.96 -22.65
C ARG A 18 -0.17 4.24 -23.83
N ALA A 19 0.62 3.65 -24.74
CA ALA A 19 0.09 2.91 -25.87
C ALA A 19 -0.68 1.66 -25.43
N TRP A 20 -0.18 0.95 -24.43
CA TRP A 20 -0.85 -0.19 -23.80
C TRP A 20 -2.19 0.23 -23.17
N ASN A 21 -2.18 1.26 -22.31
CA ASN A 21 -3.38 1.76 -21.67
C ASN A 21 -4.45 2.18 -22.70
N ALA A 22 -4.07 2.92 -23.75
CA ALA A 22 -5.00 3.33 -24.81
C ALA A 22 -5.62 2.13 -25.53
N ARG A 23 -4.85 1.08 -25.79
CA ARG A 23 -5.33 -0.16 -26.39
C ARG A 23 -6.28 -0.90 -25.46
N LEU A 24 -5.88 -1.10 -24.20
CA LEU A 24 -6.67 -1.75 -23.17
C LEU A 24 -8.03 -1.05 -22.98
N MET A 25 -8.02 0.28 -22.84
CA MET A 25 -9.23 1.09 -22.74
C MET A 25 -10.19 0.90 -23.91
N LYS A 26 -9.64 0.87 -25.13
CA LYS A 26 -10.43 0.65 -26.35
C LYS A 26 -11.08 -0.74 -26.34
N ASP A 27 -10.29 -1.77 -26.06
CA ASP A 27 -10.75 -3.16 -26.12
C ASP A 27 -11.76 -3.45 -25.01
N LEU A 28 -11.51 -3.04 -23.78
CA LEU A 28 -12.45 -3.22 -22.67
C LEU A 28 -13.76 -2.45 -22.85
N LYS A 29 -13.70 -1.21 -23.38
CA LYS A 29 -14.90 -0.43 -23.71
C LYS A 29 -15.75 -1.12 -24.79
N SER A 30 -15.12 -1.79 -25.77
CA SER A 30 -15.86 -2.49 -26.83
C SER A 30 -16.70 -3.65 -26.34
N ILE A 31 -16.38 -4.21 -25.16
CA ILE A 31 -17.17 -5.26 -24.48
C ILE A 31 -17.94 -4.73 -23.27
N GLY A 32 -18.14 -3.40 -23.19
CA GLY A 32 -19.02 -2.76 -22.23
C GLY A 32 -18.42 -2.43 -20.86
N TYR A 33 -17.10 -2.58 -20.67
CA TYR A 33 -16.48 -2.14 -19.41
C TYR A 33 -16.32 -0.61 -19.37
N ILE A 34 -16.55 -0.06 -18.18
CA ILE A 34 -16.44 1.37 -17.86
C ILE A 34 -15.30 1.53 -16.84
N PRO A 35 -14.30 2.40 -17.09
CA PRO A 35 -13.25 2.67 -16.11
C PRO A 35 -13.82 3.44 -14.91
N PHE A 36 -13.24 3.22 -13.72
CA PHE A 36 -13.50 4.07 -12.56
C PHE A 36 -12.90 5.46 -12.79
N MET A 37 -13.57 6.48 -12.26
CA MET A 37 -13.09 7.87 -12.36
C MET A 37 -11.89 8.12 -11.45
N HIS A 38 -11.90 7.53 -10.25
CA HIS A 38 -10.89 7.74 -9.22
C HIS A 38 -9.83 6.62 -9.15
N ALA A 39 -9.95 5.59 -10.00
CA ALA A 39 -9.04 4.45 -10.05
C ALA A 39 -9.00 3.84 -11.46
N GLU A 40 -8.23 4.45 -12.36
CA GLU A 40 -8.17 4.11 -13.81
C GLU A 40 -7.80 2.65 -14.11
N SER A 41 -7.22 1.94 -13.15
CA SER A 41 -6.89 0.51 -13.27
C SER A 41 -8.05 -0.42 -12.92
N ILE A 42 -9.18 0.12 -12.50
CA ILE A 42 -10.38 -0.63 -12.15
C ILE A 42 -11.47 -0.34 -13.18
N PHE A 43 -12.06 -1.40 -13.70
CA PHE A 43 -13.15 -1.35 -14.65
C PHE A 43 -14.35 -2.10 -14.10
N TRP A 44 -15.54 -1.73 -14.55
CA TRP A 44 -16.75 -2.43 -14.18
C TRP A 44 -17.76 -2.46 -15.33
N ARG A 45 -18.66 -3.44 -15.29
CA ARG A 45 -19.85 -3.51 -16.15
C ARG A 45 -20.95 -4.33 -15.50
N TYR A 46 -22.15 -4.24 -16.03
CA TYR A 46 -23.18 -5.23 -15.79
C TYR A 46 -23.16 -6.29 -16.91
N LYS A 47 -23.35 -7.56 -16.55
CA LYS A 47 -23.55 -8.68 -17.44
C LYS A 47 -24.61 -9.60 -16.81
N ASP A 48 -25.76 -9.78 -17.50
CA ASP A 48 -26.86 -10.60 -17.00
C ASP A 48 -27.28 -10.22 -15.55
N ASP A 49 -27.47 -8.91 -15.32
CA ASP A 49 -27.77 -8.29 -14.01
C ASP A 49 -26.71 -8.48 -12.90
N ILE A 50 -25.58 -9.07 -13.24
CA ILE A 50 -24.46 -9.26 -12.33
C ILE A 50 -23.45 -8.15 -12.56
N LYS A 51 -23.05 -7.50 -11.47
CA LYS A 51 -21.96 -6.52 -11.53
C LYS A 51 -20.62 -7.24 -11.54
N VAL A 52 -19.78 -6.87 -12.51
CA VAL A 52 -18.47 -7.46 -12.73
C VAL A 52 -17.44 -6.36 -12.64
N TYR A 53 -16.39 -6.58 -11.85
CA TYR A 53 -15.23 -5.70 -11.75
C TYR A 53 -14.01 -6.39 -12.33
N LEU A 54 -13.16 -5.61 -12.96
CA LEU A 54 -11.89 -6.05 -13.50
C LEU A 54 -10.79 -5.10 -13.03
N LEU A 55 -9.89 -5.59 -12.19
CA LEU A 55 -8.69 -4.89 -11.81
C LEU A 55 -7.57 -5.29 -12.76
N VAL A 56 -6.89 -4.31 -13.32
CA VAL A 56 -5.79 -4.52 -14.27
C VAL A 56 -4.50 -3.94 -13.73
N TYR A 57 -3.45 -4.74 -13.73
CA TYR A 57 -2.11 -4.28 -13.37
C TYR A 57 -1.10 -4.82 -14.39
N VAL A 58 -0.71 -3.95 -15.32
CA VAL A 58 0.18 -4.27 -16.45
C VAL A 58 -0.36 -5.45 -17.26
N ASP A 59 0.08 -6.68 -16.99
CA ASP A 59 -0.30 -7.92 -17.67
C ASP A 59 -1.26 -8.79 -16.86
N ASP A 60 -1.46 -8.45 -15.58
CA ASP A 60 -2.31 -9.23 -14.67
C ASP A 60 -3.74 -8.69 -14.62
N PHE A 61 -4.71 -9.59 -14.69
CA PHE A 61 -6.14 -9.31 -14.57
C PHE A 61 -6.71 -10.02 -13.35
N LEU A 62 -7.41 -9.28 -12.49
CA LEU A 62 -8.21 -9.84 -11.40
C LEU A 62 -9.69 -9.58 -11.68
N LEU A 63 -10.43 -10.67 -11.96
CA LEU A 63 -11.86 -10.63 -12.17
C LEU A 63 -12.60 -10.83 -10.84
N ILE A 64 -13.47 -9.89 -10.49
CA ILE A 64 -14.28 -9.94 -9.26
C ILE A 64 -15.75 -9.90 -9.65
N THR A 65 -16.50 -10.91 -9.23
CA THR A 65 -17.93 -11.03 -9.57
C THR A 65 -18.68 -11.79 -8.48
N SER A 66 -19.97 -11.50 -8.33
CA SER A 66 -20.90 -12.26 -7.49
C SER A 66 -21.49 -13.49 -8.22
N ALA A 67 -21.15 -13.69 -9.50
CA ALA A 67 -21.61 -14.86 -10.26
C ALA A 67 -21.12 -16.15 -9.60
N LYS A 68 -22.07 -17.07 -9.36
CA LYS A 68 -21.76 -18.41 -8.82
C LYS A 68 -21.66 -19.46 -9.92
N SER A 69 -22.21 -19.18 -11.11
CA SER A 69 -22.21 -20.10 -12.24
C SER A 69 -20.84 -20.16 -12.92
N PRO A 70 -20.19 -21.33 -12.99
CA PRO A 70 -18.91 -21.48 -13.70
C PRO A 70 -19.00 -21.08 -15.17
N LYS A 71 -20.16 -21.31 -15.81
CA LYS A 71 -20.40 -20.94 -17.21
C LYS A 71 -20.34 -19.42 -17.43
N ILE A 72 -20.94 -18.64 -16.51
CA ILE A 72 -20.88 -17.17 -16.59
C ILE A 72 -19.45 -16.69 -16.42
N ILE A 73 -18.73 -17.25 -15.45
CA ILE A 73 -17.31 -16.89 -15.20
C ILE A 73 -16.45 -17.24 -16.41
N SER A 74 -16.65 -18.43 -17.01
CA SER A 74 -15.93 -18.81 -18.25
C SER A 74 -16.20 -17.82 -19.37
N ASN A 75 -17.46 -17.49 -19.64
CA ASN A 75 -17.82 -16.54 -20.71
C ASN A 75 -17.16 -15.17 -20.51
N LEU A 76 -17.08 -14.67 -19.26
CA LEU A 76 -16.41 -13.42 -18.94
C LEU A 76 -14.90 -13.46 -19.24
N LYS A 77 -14.26 -14.61 -18.97
CA LYS A 77 -12.85 -14.84 -19.27
C LYS A 77 -12.61 -14.95 -20.79
N ASP A 78 -13.49 -15.66 -21.50
CA ASP A 78 -13.41 -15.86 -22.95
C ASP A 78 -13.56 -14.55 -23.73
N GLU A 79 -14.39 -13.62 -23.24
CA GLU A 79 -14.51 -12.28 -23.83
C GLU A 79 -13.18 -11.49 -23.72
N ILE A 80 -12.46 -11.59 -22.59
CA ILE A 80 -11.13 -10.97 -22.44
C ILE A 80 -10.10 -11.71 -23.31
N ALA A 81 -10.17 -13.03 -23.36
CA ALA A 81 -9.29 -13.88 -24.16
C ALA A 81 -9.40 -13.60 -25.67
N SER A 82 -10.53 -13.05 -26.15
CA SER A 82 -10.68 -12.66 -27.53
C SER A 82 -9.73 -11.53 -27.98
N PHE A 83 -9.24 -10.74 -27.05
CA PHE A 83 -8.28 -9.64 -27.31
C PHE A 83 -6.85 -9.97 -26.95
N TYR A 84 -6.66 -10.83 -25.93
CA TYR A 84 -5.36 -11.09 -25.33
C TYR A 84 -5.16 -12.60 -25.13
N THR A 85 -3.94 -13.07 -25.33
CA THR A 85 -3.55 -14.42 -24.93
C THR A 85 -3.44 -14.43 -23.39
N ILE A 86 -4.41 -15.01 -22.72
CA ILE A 86 -4.44 -15.09 -21.25
C ILE A 86 -4.26 -16.54 -20.78
N LYS A 87 -3.71 -16.70 -19.58
CA LYS A 87 -3.70 -17.95 -18.83
C LYS A 87 -4.65 -17.81 -17.66
N ASP A 88 -5.68 -18.62 -17.62
CA ASP A 88 -6.57 -18.67 -16.45
C ASP A 88 -5.87 -19.41 -15.30
N LEU A 89 -5.73 -18.73 -14.16
CA LEU A 89 -5.12 -19.26 -12.95
C LEU A 89 -6.14 -19.76 -11.92
N GLY A 90 -7.44 -19.72 -12.26
CA GLY A 90 -8.50 -20.12 -11.34
C GLY A 90 -8.86 -19.06 -10.31
N GLN A 91 -9.20 -19.51 -9.09
CA GLN A 91 -9.46 -18.62 -7.97
C GLN A 91 -8.17 -17.90 -7.56
N ALA A 92 -8.28 -16.60 -7.29
CA ALA A 92 -7.11 -15.81 -6.93
C ALA A 92 -6.64 -16.18 -5.50
N GLU A 93 -5.52 -16.88 -5.43
CA GLU A 93 -4.79 -17.20 -4.19
C GLU A 93 -3.54 -16.34 -4.03
N TYR A 94 -3.09 -15.74 -5.14
CA TYR A 94 -1.92 -14.89 -5.19
C TYR A 94 -2.10 -13.79 -6.24
N PHE A 95 -1.91 -12.52 -5.85
CA PHE A 95 -2.00 -11.39 -6.76
C PHE A 95 -1.02 -10.28 -6.37
N LEU A 96 -0.21 -9.81 -7.30
CA LEU A 96 0.77 -8.72 -7.13
C LEU A 96 1.73 -8.88 -5.94
N GLY A 97 2.16 -10.10 -5.66
CA GLY A 97 3.05 -10.38 -4.55
C GLY A 97 2.36 -10.51 -3.19
N ILE A 98 1.04 -10.64 -3.16
CA ILE A 98 0.20 -10.79 -1.98
C ILE A 98 -0.52 -12.12 -2.03
N ASN A 99 -0.47 -12.89 -0.96
CA ASN A 99 -1.29 -14.09 -0.77
C ASN A 99 -2.71 -13.68 -0.36
N LEU A 100 -3.70 -14.36 -0.92
CA LEU A 100 -5.12 -14.15 -0.68
C LEU A 100 -5.69 -15.43 -0.05
N GLU A 101 -5.91 -15.43 1.25
CA GLU A 101 -6.49 -16.54 1.97
C GLU A 101 -7.99 -16.29 2.18
N HIS A 102 -8.82 -17.06 1.46
CA HIS A 102 -10.27 -16.91 1.49
C HIS A 102 -10.89 -17.68 2.65
N SER A 103 -11.75 -17.02 3.42
CA SER A 103 -12.62 -17.65 4.42
C SER A 103 -14.10 -17.35 4.14
N ALA A 104 -15.01 -17.94 4.94
CA ALA A 104 -16.44 -17.68 4.81
C ALA A 104 -16.80 -16.20 5.02
N HIS A 105 -16.09 -15.49 5.89
CA HIS A 105 -16.43 -14.15 6.34
C HIS A 105 -15.33 -13.11 6.12
N SER A 106 -14.17 -13.50 5.61
CA SER A 106 -13.03 -12.58 5.41
C SER A 106 -12.10 -13.04 4.30
N ILE A 107 -11.24 -12.14 3.88
CA ILE A 107 -10.06 -12.43 3.06
C ILE A 107 -8.86 -11.90 3.82
N LYS A 108 -7.86 -12.77 4.07
CA LYS A 108 -6.59 -12.35 4.64
C LYS A 108 -5.59 -12.08 3.51
N LEU A 109 -4.96 -10.92 3.58
CA LEU A 109 -3.90 -10.48 2.69
C LEU A 109 -2.57 -10.59 3.40
N SER A 110 -1.67 -11.47 2.97
CA SER A 110 -0.37 -11.68 3.60
C SER A 110 0.76 -11.74 2.58
N GLN A 111 2.00 -11.61 3.07
CA GLN A 111 3.21 -11.72 2.25
C GLN A 111 4.23 -12.68 2.90
N SER A 112 3.75 -13.75 3.56
CA SER A 112 4.59 -14.71 4.28
C SER A 112 5.71 -15.30 3.42
N ALA A 113 5.41 -15.71 2.19
CA ALA A 113 6.42 -16.22 1.26
C ALA A 113 7.51 -15.19 0.92
N TYR A 114 7.11 -13.91 0.79
CA TYR A 114 8.07 -12.84 0.56
C TYR A 114 8.90 -12.53 1.80
N ILE A 115 8.31 -12.58 3.00
CA ILE A 115 9.04 -12.41 4.27
C ILE A 115 10.10 -13.50 4.41
N HIS A 116 9.80 -14.76 4.17
CA HIS A 116 10.80 -15.84 4.17
C HIS A 116 11.93 -15.53 3.19
N LYS A 117 11.62 -15.18 1.96
CA LYS A 117 12.62 -14.86 0.93
C LYS A 117 13.56 -13.72 1.36
N ILE A 118 13.08 -12.67 2.01
CA ILE A 118 13.95 -11.58 2.48
C ILE A 118 14.76 -11.97 3.70
N LEU A 119 14.20 -12.77 4.62
CA LEU A 119 14.94 -13.30 5.76
C LEU A 119 16.12 -14.17 5.30
N ASP A 120 15.91 -15.06 4.34
CA ASP A 120 16.96 -15.87 3.74
C ASP A 120 18.01 -14.99 3.05
N ARG A 121 17.57 -14.02 2.23
CA ARG A 121 18.45 -13.10 1.50
C ARG A 121 19.40 -12.32 2.40
N PHE A 122 18.94 -11.92 3.58
CA PHE A 122 19.74 -11.13 4.52
C PHE A 122 20.36 -11.98 5.64
N ASN A 123 20.37 -13.31 5.52
CA ASN A 123 20.89 -14.26 6.51
C ASN A 123 20.25 -14.09 7.90
N MET A 124 18.93 -13.86 7.93
CA MET A 124 18.14 -13.63 9.13
C MET A 124 17.06 -14.72 9.36
N ALA A 125 17.08 -15.83 8.61
CA ALA A 125 16.12 -16.92 8.75
C ALA A 125 16.09 -17.51 10.16
N GLU A 126 17.26 -17.71 10.75
CA GLU A 126 17.44 -18.31 12.09
C GLU A 126 17.63 -17.24 13.21
N CYS A 127 17.29 -15.99 12.93
CA CYS A 127 17.45 -14.94 13.93
C CYS A 127 16.42 -15.08 15.07
N LYS A 128 16.80 -14.65 16.28
CA LYS A 128 15.88 -14.59 17.42
C LYS A 128 14.83 -13.50 17.20
N ALA A 129 13.54 -13.87 17.20
CA ALA A 129 12.42 -12.96 17.07
C ALA A 129 12.37 -11.90 18.16
N VAL A 130 11.78 -10.75 17.87
CA VAL A 130 11.48 -9.66 18.81
C VAL A 130 10.04 -9.21 18.65
N VAL A 131 9.47 -8.62 19.71
CA VAL A 131 8.06 -8.22 19.75
C VAL A 131 7.76 -6.82 19.20
N SER A 132 8.79 -6.02 18.90
CA SER A 132 8.63 -4.64 18.42
C SER A 132 9.63 -4.35 17.30
N PRO A 133 9.20 -3.72 16.18
CA PRO A 133 10.07 -3.39 15.05
C PRO A 133 11.06 -2.26 15.35
N MET A 134 10.77 -1.41 16.34
CA MET A 134 11.61 -0.28 16.72
C MET A 134 11.57 -0.07 18.24
N LEU A 135 12.62 0.46 18.82
CA LEU A 135 12.66 0.87 20.23
C LEU A 135 12.39 2.37 20.34
N SER A 136 11.71 2.77 21.42
CA SER A 136 11.35 4.17 21.68
C SER A 136 12.57 5.09 21.92
N HIS A 137 13.71 4.53 22.33
CA HIS A 137 14.94 5.28 22.64
C HIS A 137 16.02 5.14 21.57
N ASP A 138 15.72 4.49 20.44
CA ASP A 138 16.67 4.41 19.33
C ASP A 138 16.87 5.82 18.75
N ASN A 139 18.04 6.42 18.98
CA ASN A 139 18.40 7.68 18.34
C ASN A 139 18.78 7.44 16.88
N LEU A 140 17.75 7.18 16.05
CA LEU A 140 17.89 6.92 14.62
C LEU A 140 18.00 8.20 13.78
N PHE A 141 17.68 9.36 14.36
CA PHE A 141 17.64 10.63 13.62
C PHE A 141 18.99 11.33 13.48
N ASP A 142 20.05 10.79 14.11
CA ASP A 142 21.40 11.35 14.02
C ASP A 142 21.94 11.29 12.58
N LYS A 143 22.16 12.46 11.98
CA LYS A 143 22.70 12.66 10.63
C LYS A 143 24.18 13.02 10.62
N ARG A 144 24.89 12.82 11.74
CA ARG A 144 26.32 13.04 11.75
C ARG A 144 27.00 12.28 10.60
N LEU A 145 28.08 12.83 10.11
CA LEU A 145 28.89 12.15 9.11
C LEU A 145 29.49 10.85 9.69
N ALA A 146 29.46 9.81 8.88
CA ALA A 146 30.10 8.55 9.22
C ALA A 146 31.62 8.74 9.31
N THR A 147 32.24 8.19 10.35
CA THR A 147 33.70 8.06 10.44
C THR A 147 34.22 7.11 9.36
N GLU A 148 35.52 7.20 9.01
CA GLU A 148 36.12 6.29 8.01
C GLU A 148 35.96 4.81 8.39
N LYS A 149 36.05 4.50 9.70
CA LYS A 149 35.82 3.14 10.20
C LYS A 149 34.36 2.68 9.93
N GLU A 150 33.38 3.56 10.17
CA GLU A 150 31.97 3.24 9.91
C GLU A 150 31.67 3.09 8.43
N LYS A 151 32.26 3.92 7.58
CA LYS A 151 32.16 3.81 6.12
C LYS A 151 32.67 2.45 5.65
N LEU A 152 33.80 1.99 6.16
CA LEU A 152 34.36 0.66 5.86
C LEU A 152 33.42 -0.46 6.32
N LEU A 153 32.84 -0.36 7.52
CA LEU A 153 31.87 -1.34 8.03
C LEU A 153 30.61 -1.42 7.16
N MET A 154 30.20 -0.29 6.60
CA MET A 154 28.97 -0.21 5.80
C MET A 154 29.17 -0.47 4.30
N LEU A 155 30.40 -0.58 3.82
CA LEU A 155 30.75 -0.66 2.40
C LEU A 155 30.01 -1.79 1.65
N ASN A 156 29.91 -2.96 2.28
CA ASN A 156 29.28 -4.16 1.70
C ASN A 156 27.91 -4.47 2.32
N VAL A 157 27.36 -3.57 3.12
CA VAL A 157 26.07 -3.78 3.74
C VAL A 157 24.94 -3.44 2.73
N PRO A 158 24.04 -4.37 2.40
CA PRO A 158 22.97 -4.17 1.42
C PRO A 158 21.82 -3.33 1.99
N TYR A 159 22.13 -2.17 2.58
CA TYR A 159 21.16 -1.34 3.30
C TYR A 159 20.01 -0.89 2.41
N ARG A 160 20.32 -0.33 1.23
CA ARG A 160 19.32 0.17 0.27
C ARG A 160 18.39 -0.95 -0.19
N GLU A 161 18.93 -2.14 -0.42
CA GLU A 161 18.14 -3.29 -0.85
C GLU A 161 17.20 -3.76 0.26
N ALA A 162 17.69 -3.80 1.50
CA ALA A 162 16.87 -4.16 2.65
C ALA A 162 15.74 -3.16 2.87
N ILE A 163 16.01 -1.85 2.81
CA ILE A 163 14.97 -0.81 2.91
C ILE A 163 13.96 -0.97 1.78
N GLY A 164 14.38 -1.19 0.53
CA GLY A 164 13.46 -1.41 -0.59
C GLY A 164 12.55 -2.62 -0.38
N ALA A 165 13.09 -3.73 0.12
CA ALA A 165 12.32 -4.93 0.44
C ALA A 165 11.30 -4.68 1.59
N LEU A 166 11.73 -4.00 2.66
CA LEU A 166 10.86 -3.66 3.79
C LEU A 166 9.78 -2.64 3.41
N MET A 167 10.09 -1.67 2.55
CA MET A 167 9.10 -0.72 2.02
C MET A 167 7.98 -1.43 1.26
N PHE A 168 8.32 -2.44 0.46
CA PHE A 168 7.30 -3.22 -0.25
C PHE A 168 6.32 -3.90 0.70
N LEU A 169 6.78 -4.44 1.84
CA LEU A 169 5.93 -4.99 2.88
C LEU A 169 5.08 -3.91 3.56
N SER A 170 5.72 -2.80 3.97
CA SER A 170 5.09 -1.74 4.76
C SER A 170 3.94 -1.01 4.04
N VAL A 171 3.97 -0.95 2.71
CA VAL A 171 2.91 -0.30 1.90
C VAL A 171 1.88 -1.28 1.34
N ARG A 172 2.03 -2.59 1.57
CA ARG A 172 1.12 -3.60 1.02
C ARG A 172 0.28 -4.30 2.08
N THR A 173 0.92 -4.93 3.07
CA THR A 173 0.22 -5.78 4.05
C THR A 173 0.66 -5.57 5.48
N ARG A 174 1.71 -4.77 5.73
CA ARG A 174 2.36 -4.63 7.05
C ARG A 174 2.43 -3.15 7.50
N PRO A 175 1.30 -2.53 7.86
CA PRO A 175 1.26 -1.17 8.40
C PRO A 175 2.07 -1.01 9.69
N ASP A 176 2.19 -2.05 10.46
CA ASP A 176 2.90 -2.13 11.75
C ASP A 176 4.40 -1.79 11.64
N ILE A 177 5.04 -2.01 10.49
CA ILE A 177 6.43 -1.61 10.28
C ILE A 177 6.59 -0.26 9.54
N ALA A 178 5.50 0.43 9.19
CA ALA A 178 5.56 1.61 8.33
C ALA A 178 6.39 2.77 8.95
N VAL A 179 6.26 3.00 10.25
CA VAL A 179 7.03 4.03 10.97
C VAL A 179 8.52 3.69 10.98
N ALA A 180 8.88 2.46 11.37
CA ALA A 180 10.26 2.01 11.45
C ALA A 180 10.95 2.08 10.09
N VAL A 181 10.30 1.55 9.06
CA VAL A 181 10.83 1.56 7.68
C VAL A 181 10.94 2.98 7.14
N GLY A 182 9.91 3.81 7.36
CA GLY A 182 9.93 5.22 6.93
C GLY A 182 11.03 6.04 7.60
N THR A 183 11.36 5.76 8.86
CA THR A 183 12.48 6.38 9.59
C THR A 183 13.82 5.92 9.01
N LEU A 184 14.01 4.61 8.83
CA LEU A 184 15.24 4.05 8.29
C LEU A 184 15.49 4.47 6.83
N ALA A 185 14.43 4.65 6.05
CA ALA A 185 14.53 5.10 4.66
C ALA A 185 15.17 6.50 4.51
N MET A 186 15.10 7.36 5.53
CA MET A 186 15.74 8.68 5.51
C MET A 186 17.28 8.60 5.45
N HIS A 187 17.87 7.47 5.84
CA HIS A 187 19.32 7.26 5.93
C HIS A 187 19.91 6.46 4.77
N VAL A 188 19.14 6.21 3.68
CA VAL A 188 19.58 5.37 2.55
C VAL A 188 20.85 5.88 1.86
N GLN A 189 21.10 7.19 1.87
CA GLN A 189 22.29 7.77 1.22
C GLN A 189 23.57 7.57 2.06
N GLN A 190 23.47 7.71 3.37
CA GLN A 190 24.60 7.60 4.29
C GLN A 190 24.19 6.85 5.57
N PRO A 191 23.98 5.53 5.49
CA PRO A 191 23.59 4.75 6.66
C PRO A 191 24.78 4.56 7.62
N LEU A 192 24.50 4.68 8.91
CA LEU A 192 25.43 4.32 9.98
C LEU A 192 25.26 2.87 10.42
N PRO A 193 26.24 2.23 11.08
CA PRO A 193 26.09 0.88 11.63
C PRO A 193 24.84 0.69 12.50
N LYS A 194 24.47 1.70 13.32
CA LYS A 194 23.26 1.67 14.12
C LYS A 194 21.98 1.55 13.28
N HIS A 195 21.94 2.17 12.09
CA HIS A 195 20.78 2.06 11.19
C HIS A 195 20.65 0.64 10.64
N TRP A 196 21.78 -0.03 10.39
CA TRP A 196 21.77 -1.44 9.98
C TRP A 196 21.29 -2.36 11.10
N GLU A 197 21.70 -2.12 12.35
CA GLU A 197 21.19 -2.86 13.51
C GLU A 197 19.68 -2.69 13.65
N ALA A 198 19.16 -1.47 13.41
CA ALA A 198 17.72 -1.22 13.43
C ALA A 198 17.00 -1.91 12.26
N VAL A 199 17.59 -2.00 11.05
CA VAL A 199 17.05 -2.83 9.95
C VAL A 199 16.98 -4.29 10.36
N LYS A 200 18.06 -4.84 10.95
CA LYS A 200 18.06 -6.22 11.45
C LYS A 200 16.99 -6.43 12.53
N ARG A 201 16.71 -5.43 13.35
CA ARG A 201 15.61 -5.50 14.32
C ARG A 201 14.25 -5.61 13.63
N VAL A 202 13.96 -4.85 12.56
CA VAL A 202 12.73 -5.00 11.78
C VAL A 202 12.64 -6.41 11.18
N LEU A 203 13.74 -6.96 10.64
CA LEU A 203 13.76 -8.33 10.13
C LEU A 203 13.48 -9.37 11.24
N ARG A 204 14.03 -9.19 12.44
CA ARG A 204 13.73 -10.04 13.62
C ARG A 204 12.27 -9.95 14.04
N TYR A 205 11.67 -8.79 13.96
CA TYR A 205 10.24 -8.60 14.21
C TYR A 205 9.40 -9.37 13.18
N LEU A 206 9.74 -9.23 11.90
CA LEU A 206 9.08 -9.96 10.82
C LEU A 206 9.25 -11.49 10.96
N ARG A 207 10.40 -11.98 11.46
CA ARG A 207 10.61 -13.41 11.75
C ARG A 207 9.61 -13.93 12.79
N GLY A 208 9.27 -13.11 13.78
CA GLY A 208 8.27 -13.45 14.83
C GLY A 208 6.81 -13.27 14.42
N SER A 209 6.57 -12.64 13.26
CA SER A 209 5.22 -12.26 12.77
C SER A 209 5.04 -12.54 11.27
N VAL A 210 5.61 -13.66 10.79
CA VAL A 210 5.62 -14.01 9.36
C VAL A 210 4.22 -14.14 8.79
N ASP A 211 3.31 -14.72 9.57
CA ASP A 211 1.95 -15.00 9.15
C ASP A 211 0.98 -13.82 9.36
N GLU A 212 1.47 -12.71 9.93
CA GLU A 212 0.65 -11.52 10.10
C GLU A 212 0.36 -10.83 8.76
N GLY A 213 -0.83 -10.24 8.66
CA GLY A 213 -1.32 -9.56 7.47
C GLY A 213 -2.60 -8.79 7.74
N LEU A 214 -3.21 -8.29 6.68
CA LEU A 214 -4.48 -7.58 6.76
C LEU A 214 -5.64 -8.56 6.64
N VAL A 215 -6.60 -8.46 7.54
CA VAL A 215 -7.85 -9.22 7.46
C VAL A 215 -8.96 -8.28 7.00
N LEU A 216 -9.51 -8.55 5.82
CA LEU A 216 -10.64 -7.82 5.24
C LEU A 216 -11.92 -8.60 5.52
N CYS A 217 -12.71 -8.12 6.49
CA CYS A 217 -13.97 -8.73 6.88
C CYS A 217 -15.10 -8.34 5.93
N LYS A 218 -16.07 -9.24 5.71
CA LYS A 218 -17.31 -8.89 5.03
C LYS A 218 -18.11 -7.91 5.88
N VAL A 219 -18.47 -6.80 5.28
CA VAL A 219 -19.28 -5.76 5.92
C VAL A 219 -20.59 -5.63 5.15
N PRO A 220 -21.77 -5.70 5.81
CA PRO A 220 -23.03 -5.38 5.19
C PRO A 220 -23.02 -3.97 4.57
N THR A 221 -23.68 -3.78 3.44
CA THR A 221 -23.69 -2.48 2.74
C THR A 221 -24.26 -1.36 3.62
N SER A 222 -25.20 -1.69 4.52
CA SER A 222 -25.78 -0.77 5.50
C SER A 222 -24.78 -0.31 6.57
N GLU A 223 -23.74 -1.08 6.81
CA GLU A 223 -22.69 -0.81 7.80
C GLU A 223 -21.38 -0.32 7.16
N PHE A 224 -21.43 -0.04 5.86
CA PHE A 224 -20.26 0.44 5.13
C PHE A 224 -19.92 1.88 5.55
N ASN A 225 -19.15 2.01 6.62
CA ASN A 225 -18.77 3.29 7.20
C ASN A 225 -17.24 3.41 7.19
N LEU A 226 -16.76 4.45 6.50
CA LEU A 226 -15.34 4.81 6.46
C LEU A 226 -14.99 5.59 7.72
N ARG A 227 -14.05 5.06 8.49
CA ARG A 227 -13.46 5.71 9.68
C ARG A 227 -11.98 5.97 9.42
N ILE A 228 -11.51 7.14 9.80
CA ILE A 228 -10.10 7.52 9.67
C ILE A 228 -9.59 7.94 11.04
N TYR A 229 -8.40 7.48 11.38
CA TYR A 229 -7.67 7.88 12.58
C TYR A 229 -6.46 8.68 12.12
N ALA A 230 -6.31 9.89 12.65
CA ALA A 230 -5.20 10.79 12.34
C ALA A 230 -4.44 11.12 13.63
N ASP A 231 -3.12 11.17 13.53
CA ASP A 231 -2.22 11.43 14.64
C ASP A 231 -0.94 12.10 14.17
N ALA A 232 -0.25 12.83 15.04
CA ALA A 232 1.04 13.41 14.74
C ALA A 232 2.03 13.26 15.89
N ASP A 233 3.18 12.72 15.59
CA ASP A 233 4.32 12.71 16.51
C ASP A 233 5.12 14.02 16.37
N TRP A 234 4.90 14.94 17.32
CA TRP A 234 5.43 16.30 17.26
C TRP A 234 6.94 16.35 17.47
N ALA A 235 7.65 16.96 16.52
CA ALA A 235 9.07 17.30 16.59
C ALA A 235 9.99 16.15 17.00
N THR A 236 9.63 14.91 16.66
CA THR A 236 10.37 13.69 17.01
C THR A 236 11.76 13.65 16.43
N ASN A 237 11.96 14.26 15.26
CA ASN A 237 13.29 14.40 14.69
C ASN A 237 14.03 15.54 15.40
N SER A 238 14.97 15.20 16.27
CA SER A 238 15.76 16.15 17.06
C SER A 238 16.61 17.10 16.22
N GLU A 239 16.94 16.76 14.96
CA GLU A 239 17.82 17.56 14.12
C GLU A 239 17.09 18.66 13.33
N ASP A 240 15.95 18.33 12.72
CA ASP A 240 15.19 19.28 11.89
C ASP A 240 13.83 19.66 12.48
N ARG A 241 13.49 19.09 13.64
CA ARG A 241 12.25 19.33 14.38
C ARG A 241 10.98 19.10 13.58
N LEU A 242 11.07 18.36 12.46
CA LEU A 242 9.92 18.02 11.64
C LEU A 242 9.13 16.89 12.29
N SER A 243 7.84 17.07 12.38
CA SER A 243 6.87 16.11 12.90
C SER A 243 6.60 14.98 11.91
N ARG A 244 5.97 13.92 12.38
CA ARG A 244 5.50 12.83 11.53
C ARG A 244 3.99 12.69 11.67
N SER A 245 3.29 12.75 10.54
CA SER A 245 1.86 12.45 10.48
C SER A 245 1.63 10.97 10.25
N GLY A 246 0.68 10.41 10.96
CA GLY A 246 0.13 9.07 10.79
C GLY A 246 -1.35 9.11 10.45
N SER A 247 -1.81 8.20 9.60
CA SER A 247 -3.24 7.95 9.40
C SER A 247 -3.51 6.49 9.13
N VAL A 248 -4.67 6.02 9.60
CA VAL A 248 -5.21 4.68 9.34
C VAL A 248 -6.66 4.83 8.96
N SER A 249 -7.07 4.21 7.86
CA SER A 249 -8.45 4.22 7.37
C SER A 249 -9.04 2.81 7.39
N GLN A 250 -10.24 2.69 7.92
CA GLN A 250 -10.94 1.41 8.10
C GLN A 250 -12.36 1.46 7.55
N ILE A 251 -12.81 0.31 7.04
CA ILE A 251 -14.21 0.01 6.76
C ILE A 251 -14.61 -1.16 7.63
N GLY A 252 -15.58 -0.98 8.51
CA GLY A 252 -15.80 -1.92 9.61
C GLY A 252 -14.51 -2.07 10.43
N ASP A 253 -14.07 -3.29 10.66
CA ASP A 253 -12.80 -3.58 11.36
C ASP A 253 -11.63 -3.84 10.40
N SER A 254 -11.83 -3.62 9.11
CA SER A 254 -10.82 -3.86 8.07
C SER A 254 -10.00 -2.62 7.79
N THR A 255 -8.70 -2.67 8.02
CA THR A 255 -7.77 -1.62 7.58
C THR A 255 -7.59 -1.70 6.08
N ILE A 256 -7.92 -0.61 5.37
CA ILE A 256 -7.87 -0.53 3.90
C ILE A 256 -6.82 0.44 3.38
N TRP A 257 -6.39 1.38 4.21
CA TRP A 257 -5.41 2.39 3.86
C TRP A 257 -4.65 2.86 5.10
N TRP A 258 -3.37 3.17 4.95
CA TRP A 258 -2.55 3.76 6.01
C TRP A 258 -1.43 4.59 5.43
N LYS A 259 -0.92 5.52 6.24
CA LYS A 259 0.15 6.41 5.86
C LYS A 259 0.97 6.79 7.10
N SER A 260 2.28 6.78 6.96
CA SER A 260 3.19 7.38 7.94
C SER A 260 4.17 8.24 7.18
N ARG A 261 4.09 9.57 7.34
CA ARG A 261 4.86 10.51 6.54
C ARG A 261 5.43 11.64 7.39
N LYS A 262 6.70 11.95 7.17
CA LYS A 262 7.33 13.14 7.72
C LYS A 262 6.68 14.39 7.13
N GLN A 263 6.35 15.37 7.98
CA GLN A 263 5.81 16.66 7.55
C GLN A 263 6.86 17.46 6.79
N THR A 264 6.43 18.37 5.93
CA THR A 264 7.32 19.17 5.07
C THR A 264 7.64 20.53 5.68
N SER A 265 6.91 20.96 6.71
CA SER A 265 7.13 22.18 7.47
C SER A 265 7.24 21.89 8.96
N ILE A 266 7.90 22.76 9.69
CA ILE A 266 8.02 22.67 11.15
C ILE A 266 6.71 23.18 11.76
N ALA A 267 6.11 22.37 12.63
CA ALA A 267 4.97 22.76 13.44
C ALA A 267 5.46 23.45 14.72
N ALA A 268 4.94 24.63 15.02
CA ALA A 268 5.30 25.40 16.20
C ALA A 268 4.74 24.81 17.50
N SER A 269 3.75 23.94 17.41
CA SER A 269 3.13 23.26 18.55
C SER A 269 2.66 21.84 18.16
N SER A 270 2.38 21.01 19.18
CA SER A 270 1.73 19.70 18.95
C SER A 270 0.38 19.87 18.27
N CYS A 271 -0.41 20.87 18.66
CA CYS A 271 -1.70 21.20 18.08
C CYS A 271 -1.58 21.48 16.56
N GLU A 272 -0.59 22.23 16.11
CA GLU A 272 -0.34 22.51 14.70
C GLU A 272 0.09 21.24 13.95
N ALA A 273 0.96 20.42 14.53
CA ALA A 273 1.36 19.14 13.94
C ALA A 273 0.16 18.22 13.73
N GLU A 274 -0.72 18.15 14.71
CA GLU A 274 -1.97 17.39 14.67
C GLU A 274 -2.93 17.92 13.61
N TYR A 275 -3.07 19.24 13.51
CA TYR A 275 -3.90 19.86 12.47
C TYR A 275 -3.38 19.58 11.06
N MET A 276 -2.06 19.54 10.88
CA MET A 276 -1.45 19.13 9.62
C MET A 276 -1.72 17.66 9.29
N ALA A 277 -1.70 16.77 10.28
CA ALA A 277 -2.06 15.36 10.11
C ALA A 277 -3.55 15.20 9.74
N LEU A 278 -4.43 15.96 10.39
CA LEU A 278 -5.86 16.03 10.08
C LEU A 278 -6.10 16.47 8.62
N PHE A 279 -5.41 17.52 8.17
CA PHE A 279 -5.52 18.02 6.80
C PHE A 279 -5.09 16.96 5.76
N GLU A 280 -3.97 16.27 5.98
CA GLU A 280 -3.52 15.20 5.09
C GLU A 280 -4.53 14.03 5.08
N SER A 281 -5.06 13.67 6.23
CA SER A 281 -6.09 12.62 6.36
C SER A 281 -7.41 12.99 5.68
N ALA A 282 -7.79 14.27 5.71
CA ALA A 282 -8.98 14.77 5.01
C ALA A 282 -8.85 14.63 3.48
N LYS A 283 -7.66 14.81 2.92
CA LYS A 283 -7.41 14.57 1.49
C LYS A 283 -7.58 13.08 1.13
N ASP A 284 -7.05 12.20 1.96
CA ASP A 284 -7.23 10.76 1.78
C ASP A 284 -8.73 10.37 1.92
N ALA A 285 -9.46 11.00 2.87
CA ALA A 285 -10.90 10.81 3.07
C ALA A 285 -11.71 11.15 1.82
N ILE A 286 -11.41 12.25 1.15
CA ILE A 286 -12.11 12.67 -0.07
C ILE A 286 -12.01 11.60 -1.17
N TRP A 287 -10.84 11.03 -1.34
CA TRP A 287 -10.62 9.97 -2.31
C TRP A 287 -11.30 8.66 -1.90
N LEU A 288 -11.05 8.20 -0.67
CA LEU A 288 -11.55 6.92 -0.18
C LEU A 288 -13.09 6.85 -0.13
N ARG A 289 -13.77 7.95 0.24
CA ARG A 289 -15.24 7.96 0.32
C ARG A 289 -15.94 7.90 -1.04
N ASN A 290 -15.25 8.27 -2.11
CA ASN A 290 -15.81 8.22 -3.46
C ASN A 290 -15.77 6.80 -4.05
N LEU A 291 -14.78 5.99 -3.70
CA LEU A 291 -14.65 4.63 -4.21
C LEU A 291 -15.89 3.74 -3.94
N PRO A 292 -16.47 3.69 -2.72
CA PRO A 292 -17.68 2.92 -2.46
C PRO A 292 -18.85 3.27 -3.38
N CYS A 293 -18.98 4.53 -3.74
CA CYS A 293 -20.03 4.96 -4.64
C CYS A 293 -19.79 4.49 -6.08
N GLU A 294 -18.54 4.50 -6.54
CA GLU A 294 -18.18 3.94 -7.83
C GLU A 294 -18.36 2.41 -7.86
N PHE A 295 -18.08 1.73 -6.74
CA PHE A 295 -18.43 0.31 -6.60
C PHE A 295 -19.94 0.07 -6.56
N GLY A 296 -20.75 1.12 -6.33
CA GLY A 296 -22.21 1.04 -6.26
C GLY A 296 -22.73 0.59 -4.90
N PHE A 297 -21.91 0.69 -3.86
CA PHE A 297 -22.31 0.37 -2.49
C PHE A 297 -23.14 1.50 -1.85
N CYS A 298 -23.00 2.73 -2.33
CA CYS A 298 -23.78 3.88 -1.88
C CYS A 298 -24.07 4.84 -3.04
N PRO A 299 -25.24 5.52 -3.05
CA PRO A 299 -25.59 6.49 -4.11
C PRO A 299 -24.86 7.82 -3.97
N ARG A 300 -24.43 8.16 -2.76
CA ARG A 300 -23.68 9.39 -2.43
C ARG A 300 -22.68 9.13 -1.32
N PRO A 301 -21.53 9.83 -1.33
CA PRO A 301 -20.56 9.72 -0.24
C PRO A 301 -21.19 10.23 1.06
N ALA A 302 -21.21 9.39 2.09
CA ALA A 302 -21.58 9.81 3.44
C ALA A 302 -20.46 10.68 4.06
N PRO A 303 -20.77 11.54 5.05
CA PRO A 303 -19.75 12.19 5.85
C PRO A 303 -18.81 11.16 6.46
N THR A 304 -17.51 11.42 6.36
CA THR A 304 -16.48 10.53 6.91
C THR A 304 -16.05 11.05 8.28
N THR A 305 -16.07 10.20 9.28
CA THR A 305 -15.57 10.55 10.62
C THR A 305 -14.04 10.39 10.63
N ILE A 306 -13.35 11.47 11.02
CA ILE A 306 -11.91 11.45 11.29
C ILE A 306 -11.74 11.62 12.79
N PHE A 307 -11.12 10.62 13.43
CA PHE A 307 -10.80 10.59 14.85
C PHE A 307 -9.41 11.18 15.06
N GLN A 308 -9.31 12.06 16.05
CA GLN A 308 -8.07 12.67 16.51
C GLN A 308 -8.18 12.93 18.00
N ASP A 309 -7.09 12.81 18.76
CA ASP A 309 -7.09 12.93 20.21
C ASP A 309 -6.77 14.36 20.69
N ASN A 310 -6.19 15.22 19.86
CA ASN A 310 -5.84 16.59 20.23
C ASN A 310 -7.06 17.52 20.20
N GLN A 311 -7.56 17.88 21.39
CA GLN A 311 -8.71 18.76 21.52
C GLN A 311 -8.48 20.17 20.96
N GLY A 312 -7.24 20.71 21.04
CA GLY A 312 -6.91 22.02 20.50
C GLY A 312 -7.07 22.06 18.99
N SER A 313 -6.59 21.05 18.27
CA SER A 313 -6.73 20.97 16.82
C SER A 313 -8.18 20.82 16.35
N LEU A 314 -9.05 20.19 17.15
CA LEU A 314 -10.47 20.02 16.85
C LEU A 314 -11.28 21.31 17.01
N LEU A 315 -10.79 22.26 17.79
CA LEU A 315 -11.45 23.56 18.02
C LEU A 315 -11.07 24.61 16.97
N TRP A 316 -9.91 24.51 16.33
CA TRP A 316 -9.43 25.45 15.31
C TRP A 316 -10.42 25.72 14.16
N PRO A 317 -11.10 24.73 13.58
CA PRO A 317 -12.07 24.95 12.50
C PRO A 317 -13.34 25.69 12.91
N LYS A 318 -13.53 25.93 14.22
CA LYS A 318 -14.73 26.60 14.75
C LYS A 318 -14.51 28.10 15.02
N GLN A 319 -13.30 28.59 14.86
CA GLN A 319 -12.93 30.01 14.93
C GLN A 319 -12.83 30.61 13.51
#